data_df5db73538aab3791fb772db2d2f188e
#
_entry.id   df5db73538aab3791fb772db2d2f188e
#
_cell.length_a   1.000
_cell.length_b   1.000
_cell.length_c   1.000
_cell.angle_alpha   90.00
_cell.angle_beta   90.00
_cell.angle_gamma   90.00
#
_symmetry.space_group_name_H-M   'P 1'
#
loop_
_entity.id
_entity.type
_entity.pdbx_description
1 polymer ?
#
loop_
_entity_poly.entity_id
_entity_poly.type
_entity_poly.pdbx_seq_one_letter_code
_entity_poly.pdbx_strand_id
1 'polypeptide(L)'
;MQGARPVRAARGTTLSTLGWPQEAALRMLQNNLDPEVAERPDDLVVYGGTGRAARDWRSFDALVRTLTTLKGDETMLVQSGRPVGVFQTHEWAPRVLIANSNLVGDWATWPEFRRLEALGLTMYGQMTAGSWIYIGTQGILQGTYETFAAVATKRFNGTLAGTLTLTGGAGGMGGAQPLAVTMNDGVCLCVDVDPSRLQRRVDHRYLDEWTADLDDALGRVLAAKKARRALSVGLVGNAATIFAELLARGVEVDIVTDQTSAHDPLSYLPEGIDLADWHDYAEKKPEEFTDRARLSMAKQVEAMVGFMDEGAEVFDYGNSIRGEAQLGGCDRAFEFPGFVPAYIRPLFCEGKGPFRWVALSGDPKDIARTDRAVLELFPENEALHRWITKAQNLVAFEGLPARICWLGYGERDRAGLVFNDLVASGEVSAPIVIGRDHLDSGSVASPYRETESMLDGSDAIADWPLLNALVNTASGASWVSIHHGGGVGIGRSIHAGQVCVADGTDLARQKLARVLSNDPGMGVLRHVDAGYDIAEETAHERGVRIPMREG
;
A
#
# COMPACT_ATOMS: atom_id res chain seq x y z
N MET A 1 -26.47 -11.93 16.72
CA MET A 1 -25.31 -11.34 16.03
C MET A 1 -25.37 -11.77 14.58
N GLN A 2 -25.36 -10.84 13.64
CA GLN A 2 -25.23 -11.21 12.23
C GLN A 2 -23.76 -11.64 12.03
N GLY A 3 -23.57 -12.87 11.51
CA GLY A 3 -22.25 -13.38 11.15
C GLY A 3 -21.75 -12.84 9.81
N ALA A 4 -20.80 -13.54 9.20
CA ALA A 4 -20.25 -13.25 7.89
C ALA A 4 -21.36 -13.06 6.84
N ARG A 5 -21.22 -12.01 6.04
CA ARG A 5 -22.15 -11.64 4.97
C ARG A 5 -21.46 -10.80 3.91
N PRO A 6 -21.89 -10.84 2.65
CA PRO A 6 -21.38 -9.94 1.63
C PRO A 6 -21.59 -8.47 2.02
N VAL A 7 -20.54 -7.67 1.90
CA VAL A 7 -20.56 -6.22 2.14
C VAL A 7 -20.20 -5.52 0.84
N ARG A 8 -20.98 -4.52 0.45
CA ARG A 8 -20.69 -3.64 -0.67
C ARG A 8 -21.00 -2.20 -0.29
N ALA A 9 -20.18 -1.27 -0.75
CA ALA A 9 -20.43 0.15 -0.57
C ALA A 9 -21.64 0.61 -1.39
N ALA A 10 -22.46 1.48 -0.81
CA ALA A 10 -23.49 2.18 -1.55
C ALA A 10 -22.86 3.08 -2.63
N ARG A 11 -23.57 3.27 -3.74
CA ARG A 11 -23.16 4.08 -4.88
C ARG A 11 -24.18 5.20 -5.12
N GLY A 12 -23.75 6.29 -5.76
CA GLY A 12 -24.65 7.42 -6.10
C GLY A 12 -24.70 8.50 -5.02
N THR A 13 -25.73 9.33 -5.09
CA THR A 13 -25.84 10.59 -4.34
C THR A 13 -26.69 10.51 -3.07
N THR A 14 -27.26 9.36 -2.75
CA THR A 14 -28.12 9.18 -1.58
C THR A 14 -27.27 8.98 -0.33
N LEU A 15 -27.48 9.82 0.68
CA LEU A 15 -26.87 9.68 2.00
C LEU A 15 -27.65 8.67 2.87
N SER A 16 -26.91 7.81 3.55
CA SER A 16 -27.41 6.96 4.64
C SER A 16 -26.99 7.48 6.03
N THR A 17 -26.19 8.53 6.05
CA THR A 17 -25.61 9.18 7.23
C THR A 17 -26.04 10.65 7.31
N LEU A 18 -25.57 11.38 8.34
CA LEU A 18 -25.92 12.79 8.55
C LEU A 18 -25.05 13.78 7.74
N GLY A 19 -24.08 13.32 7.00
CA GLY A 19 -23.22 14.17 6.17
C GLY A 19 -22.23 13.37 5.33
N TRP A 20 -21.67 14.01 4.31
CA TRP A 20 -20.74 13.36 3.38
C TRP A 20 -19.44 12.84 4.00
N PRO A 21 -18.82 13.51 5.00
CA PRO A 21 -17.64 12.93 5.65
C PRO A 21 -17.91 11.59 6.34
N GLN A 22 -19.08 11.45 6.99
CA GLN A 22 -19.51 10.20 7.62
C GLN A 22 -19.87 9.13 6.58
N GLU A 23 -20.59 9.53 5.53
CA GLU A 23 -20.96 8.65 4.42
C GLU A 23 -19.73 8.13 3.70
N ALA A 24 -18.74 8.98 3.48
CA ALA A 24 -17.46 8.60 2.88
C ALA A 24 -16.74 7.54 3.73
N ALA A 25 -16.63 7.77 5.04
CA ALA A 25 -16.02 6.79 5.96
C ALA A 25 -16.80 5.45 5.94
N LEU A 26 -18.13 5.49 5.93
CA LEU A 26 -18.99 4.31 5.86
C LEU A 26 -18.79 3.55 4.53
N ARG A 27 -18.85 4.23 3.40
CA ARG A 27 -18.67 3.60 2.08
C ARG A 27 -17.26 3.04 1.92
N MET A 28 -16.25 3.73 2.41
CA MET A 28 -14.87 3.25 2.35
C MET A 28 -14.62 2.05 3.27
N LEU A 29 -15.19 2.01 4.48
CA LEU A 29 -15.18 0.83 5.34
C LEU A 29 -15.84 -0.38 4.64
N GLN A 30 -16.98 -0.16 3.98
CA GLN A 30 -17.69 -1.20 3.23
C GLN A 30 -16.94 -1.62 1.96
N ASN A 31 -16.34 -0.67 1.24
CA ASN A 31 -15.53 -0.96 0.05
C ASN A 31 -14.30 -1.81 0.36
N ASN A 32 -13.69 -1.60 1.54
CA ASN A 32 -12.59 -2.46 2.01
C ASN A 32 -12.98 -3.94 2.11
N LEU A 33 -14.26 -4.23 2.32
CA LEU A 33 -14.80 -5.59 2.48
C LEU A 33 -15.60 -6.07 1.27
N ASP A 34 -15.62 -5.28 0.19
CA ASP A 34 -16.20 -5.73 -1.07
C ASP A 34 -15.46 -6.99 -1.56
N PRO A 35 -16.16 -8.05 -1.98
CA PRO A 35 -15.53 -9.27 -2.50
C PRO A 35 -14.57 -9.05 -3.69
N GLU A 36 -14.72 -7.95 -4.42
CA GLU A 36 -13.78 -7.56 -5.47
C GLU A 36 -12.47 -6.99 -4.90
N VAL A 37 -12.50 -6.46 -3.67
CA VAL A 37 -11.38 -5.77 -3.01
C VAL A 37 -10.69 -6.66 -1.99
N ALA A 38 -11.45 -7.22 -1.04
CA ALA A 38 -10.92 -7.99 0.08
C ALA A 38 -10.43 -9.39 -0.31
N GLU A 39 -9.38 -9.86 0.36
CA GLU A 39 -8.87 -11.24 0.20
C GLU A 39 -9.80 -12.27 0.87
N ARG A 40 -10.26 -12.00 2.10
CA ARG A 40 -11.18 -12.85 2.87
C ARG A 40 -12.22 -11.99 3.60
N PRO A 41 -13.23 -11.49 2.89
CA PRO A 41 -14.23 -10.58 3.46
C PRO A 41 -15.03 -11.18 4.61
N ASP A 42 -15.27 -12.50 4.60
CA ASP A 42 -15.99 -13.21 5.68
C ASP A 42 -15.24 -13.16 7.02
N ASP A 43 -13.91 -13.07 6.99
CA ASP A 43 -13.03 -12.91 8.15
C ASP A 43 -12.69 -11.44 8.45
N LEU A 44 -13.30 -10.49 7.72
CA LEU A 44 -12.98 -9.05 7.74
C LEU A 44 -11.55 -8.74 7.28
N VAL A 45 -10.87 -9.68 6.64
CA VAL A 45 -9.49 -9.54 6.16
C VAL A 45 -9.49 -8.89 4.78
N VAL A 46 -8.83 -7.76 4.70
CA VAL A 46 -8.74 -6.94 3.49
C VAL A 46 -7.56 -7.37 2.63
N TYR A 47 -6.35 -7.39 3.20
CA TYR A 47 -5.13 -7.83 2.51
C TYR A 47 -4.00 -8.18 3.50
N GLY A 48 -2.89 -8.71 2.96
CA GLY A 48 -1.66 -8.94 3.73
C GLY A 48 -1.79 -10.02 4.80
N GLY A 49 -2.48 -11.10 4.48
CA GLY A 49 -2.66 -12.27 5.33
C GLY A 49 -3.69 -12.08 6.44
N THR A 50 -3.54 -11.08 7.31
CA THR A 50 -4.42 -10.85 8.48
C THR A 50 -4.85 -9.41 8.69
N GLY A 51 -4.56 -8.49 7.75
CA GLY A 51 -4.92 -7.08 7.84
C GLY A 51 -6.44 -6.85 7.75
N ARG A 52 -7.06 -6.39 8.84
CA ARG A 52 -8.52 -6.27 8.98
C ARG A 52 -9.02 -4.84 8.91
N ALA A 53 -10.25 -4.67 8.44
CA ALA A 53 -10.99 -3.39 8.44
C ALA A 53 -11.71 -3.14 9.77
N ALA A 54 -12.13 -4.19 10.47
CA ALA A 54 -12.78 -4.15 11.78
C ALA A 54 -12.34 -5.36 12.62
N ARG A 55 -12.38 -5.25 13.95
CA ARG A 55 -11.90 -6.30 14.86
C ARG A 55 -12.69 -7.60 14.73
N ASP A 56 -14.00 -7.49 14.68
CA ASP A 56 -14.97 -8.56 14.54
C ASP A 56 -16.28 -8.01 13.94
N TRP A 57 -17.19 -8.90 13.57
CA TRP A 57 -18.48 -8.51 13.00
C TRP A 57 -19.34 -7.66 13.93
N ARG A 58 -19.24 -7.84 15.25
CA ARG A 58 -19.94 -7.01 16.24
C ARG A 58 -19.40 -5.58 16.21
N SER A 59 -18.08 -5.42 16.10
CA SER A 59 -17.43 -4.13 15.96
C SER A 59 -17.77 -3.47 14.62
N PHE A 60 -17.78 -4.24 13.51
CA PHE A 60 -18.22 -3.75 12.21
C PHE A 60 -19.65 -3.20 12.26
N ASP A 61 -20.60 -3.95 12.83
CA ASP A 61 -21.98 -3.49 12.98
C ASP A 61 -22.08 -2.21 13.86
N ALA A 62 -21.26 -2.11 14.88
CA ALA A 62 -21.20 -0.92 15.73
C ALA A 62 -20.61 0.29 14.99
N LEU A 63 -19.55 0.10 14.18
CA LEU A 63 -19.01 1.15 13.31
C LEU A 63 -20.07 1.67 12.34
N VAL A 64 -20.78 0.78 11.64
CA VAL A 64 -21.85 1.15 10.71
C VAL A 64 -22.95 1.95 11.41
N ARG A 65 -23.48 1.46 12.54
CA ARG A 65 -24.52 2.18 13.30
C ARG A 65 -24.04 3.56 13.79
N THR A 66 -22.81 3.62 14.29
CA THR A 66 -22.27 4.92 14.79
C THR A 66 -22.11 5.91 13.65
N LEU A 67 -21.52 5.53 12.52
CA LEU A 67 -21.36 6.40 11.35
C LEU A 67 -22.70 6.90 10.81
N THR A 68 -23.75 6.08 10.87
CA THR A 68 -25.10 6.45 10.43
C THR A 68 -25.71 7.58 11.28
N THR A 69 -25.34 7.69 12.55
CA THR A 69 -25.91 8.66 13.50
C THR A 69 -24.92 9.73 13.96
N LEU A 70 -23.67 9.66 13.55
CA LEU A 70 -22.60 10.58 13.95
C LEU A 70 -22.87 11.99 13.39
N LYS A 71 -22.89 12.99 14.26
CA LYS A 71 -23.13 14.39 13.88
C LYS A 71 -21.88 15.03 13.28
N GLY A 72 -22.08 16.18 12.60
CA GLY A 72 -21.03 16.95 11.97
C GLY A 72 -20.00 17.57 12.93
N ASP A 73 -20.30 17.63 14.21
CA ASP A 73 -19.47 18.16 15.29
C ASP A 73 -19.07 17.11 16.34
N GLU A 74 -19.23 15.82 16.01
CA GLU A 74 -18.83 14.70 16.84
C GLU A 74 -17.65 13.94 16.20
N THR A 75 -16.83 13.30 17.03
CA THR A 75 -15.71 12.44 16.61
C THR A 75 -15.84 11.07 17.24
N MET A 76 -15.87 10.03 16.40
CA MET A 76 -15.80 8.63 16.82
C MET A 76 -14.35 8.19 17.02
N LEU A 77 -14.07 7.53 18.15
CA LEU A 77 -12.77 6.91 18.42
C LEU A 77 -12.81 5.42 18.15
N VAL A 78 -11.82 4.94 17.41
CA VAL A 78 -11.68 3.52 17.01
C VAL A 78 -10.35 2.99 17.50
N GLN A 79 -10.40 1.98 18.37
CA GLN A 79 -9.23 1.30 18.92
C GLN A 79 -9.16 -0.11 18.33
N SER A 80 -8.15 -0.35 17.51
CA SER A 80 -7.93 -1.65 16.85
C SER A 80 -9.23 -2.24 16.29
N GLY A 81 -9.88 -1.48 15.38
CA GLY A 81 -11.08 -1.87 14.66
C GLY A 81 -12.38 -1.92 15.48
N ARG A 82 -12.37 -1.43 16.72
CA ARG A 82 -13.54 -1.36 17.59
C ARG A 82 -13.89 0.09 17.92
N PRO A 83 -15.13 0.58 17.66
CA PRO A 83 -15.55 1.89 18.13
C PRO A 83 -15.68 1.86 19.66
N VAL A 84 -14.96 2.75 20.33
CA VAL A 84 -14.86 2.77 21.80
C VAL A 84 -15.53 3.98 22.43
N GLY A 85 -15.82 5.03 21.64
CA GLY A 85 -16.51 6.20 22.13
C GLY A 85 -16.78 7.23 21.06
N VAL A 86 -17.69 8.14 21.35
CA VAL A 86 -17.99 9.34 20.57
C VAL A 86 -17.89 10.55 21.48
N PHE A 87 -17.16 11.56 21.06
CA PHE A 87 -17.03 12.81 21.79
C PHE A 87 -17.53 14.00 20.98
N GLN A 88 -18.07 14.96 21.69
CA GLN A 88 -18.36 16.28 21.14
C GLN A 88 -17.02 16.95 20.78
N THR A 89 -16.92 17.42 19.56
CA THR A 89 -15.77 18.17 19.04
C THR A 89 -16.28 19.44 18.34
N HIS A 90 -15.93 19.64 17.08
CA HIS A 90 -16.40 20.75 16.27
C HIS A 90 -16.34 20.37 14.77
N GLU A 91 -16.96 21.15 13.90
CA GLU A 91 -17.06 20.86 12.46
C GLU A 91 -15.71 20.72 11.74
N TRP A 92 -14.64 21.33 12.25
CA TRP A 92 -13.29 21.23 11.72
C TRP A 92 -12.57 19.94 12.11
N ALA A 93 -12.97 19.31 13.21
CA ALA A 93 -12.33 18.09 13.69
C ALA A 93 -12.57 16.90 12.74
N PRO A 94 -11.69 15.90 12.73
CA PRO A 94 -11.96 14.63 12.09
C PRO A 94 -13.24 13.96 12.63
N ARG A 95 -13.98 13.31 11.73
CA ARG A 95 -15.16 12.51 12.14
C ARG A 95 -14.75 11.20 12.79
N VAL A 96 -13.54 10.68 12.44
CA VAL A 96 -13.04 9.44 13.01
C VAL A 96 -11.54 9.58 13.32
N LEU A 97 -11.15 9.10 14.49
CA LEU A 97 -9.76 8.91 14.88
C LEU A 97 -9.51 7.43 15.17
N ILE A 98 -8.48 6.87 14.55
CA ILE A 98 -8.19 5.44 14.56
C ILE A 98 -6.78 5.21 15.12
N ALA A 99 -6.64 4.24 16.02
CA ALA A 99 -5.34 3.73 16.45
C ALA A 99 -5.37 2.19 16.38
N ASN A 100 -4.44 1.61 15.63
CA ASN A 100 -4.41 0.14 15.41
C ASN A 100 -3.07 -0.45 15.84
N SER A 101 -3.13 -1.53 16.60
CA SER A 101 -2.00 -2.43 16.90
C SER A 101 -0.82 -1.76 17.64
N ASN A 102 -0.97 -0.53 18.13
CA ASN A 102 0.14 0.18 18.77
C ASN A 102 0.47 -0.47 20.11
N LEU A 103 1.65 -1.07 20.19
CA LEU A 103 2.22 -1.68 21.40
C LEU A 103 3.42 -0.85 21.87
N VAL A 104 3.64 -0.87 23.19
CA VAL A 104 4.74 -0.14 23.81
C VAL A 104 6.03 -0.96 23.69
N GLY A 105 7.10 -0.35 23.20
CA GLY A 105 8.50 -0.78 23.23
C GLY A 105 8.71 -2.30 23.21
N ASP A 106 9.17 -2.81 24.35
CA ASP A 106 9.54 -4.23 24.52
C ASP A 106 8.39 -5.22 24.34
N TRP A 107 7.13 -4.76 24.43
CA TRP A 107 5.93 -5.56 24.14
C TRP A 107 5.54 -5.58 22.66
N ALA A 108 6.22 -4.82 21.81
CA ALA A 108 5.95 -4.75 20.38
C ALA A 108 6.52 -5.98 19.65
N THR A 109 6.07 -7.16 20.00
CA THR A 109 6.49 -8.45 19.46
C THR A 109 5.30 -9.25 18.94
N TRP A 110 5.54 -10.12 17.94
CA TRP A 110 4.50 -11.00 17.41
C TRP A 110 3.86 -11.92 18.48
N PRO A 111 4.60 -12.57 19.39
CA PRO A 111 4.00 -13.38 20.44
C PRO A 111 3.03 -12.60 21.33
N GLU A 112 3.41 -11.40 21.77
CA GLU A 112 2.55 -10.56 22.61
C GLU A 112 1.36 -10.03 21.82
N PHE A 113 1.56 -9.60 20.57
CA PHE A 113 0.46 -9.17 19.70
C PHE A 113 -0.59 -10.28 19.55
N ARG A 114 -0.18 -11.52 19.22
CA ARG A 114 -1.09 -12.67 19.06
C ARG A 114 -1.81 -13.03 20.35
N ARG A 115 -1.11 -12.95 21.49
CA ARG A 115 -1.75 -13.14 22.79
C ARG A 115 -2.88 -12.14 23.04
N LEU A 116 -2.64 -10.87 22.73
CA LEU A 116 -3.64 -9.81 22.88
C LEU A 116 -4.78 -9.94 21.86
N GLU A 117 -4.47 -10.34 20.63
CA GLU A 117 -5.46 -10.60 19.59
C GLU A 117 -6.37 -11.76 19.97
N ALA A 118 -5.84 -12.87 20.47
CA ALA A 118 -6.62 -14.00 20.96
C ALA A 118 -7.53 -13.64 22.14
N LEU A 119 -7.16 -12.66 22.96
CA LEU A 119 -8.00 -12.08 24.01
C LEU A 119 -9.05 -11.09 23.48
N GLY A 120 -9.06 -10.80 22.16
CA GLY A 120 -9.97 -9.83 21.55
C GLY A 120 -9.67 -8.37 21.92
N LEU A 121 -8.44 -8.05 22.33
CA LEU A 121 -8.04 -6.71 22.77
C LEU A 121 -7.46 -5.86 21.65
N THR A 122 -6.95 -6.48 20.61
CA THR A 122 -6.36 -5.82 19.44
C THR A 122 -6.75 -6.53 18.14
N MET A 123 -6.39 -5.94 17.02
CA MET A 123 -6.42 -6.57 15.70
C MET A 123 -5.27 -6.05 14.87
N TYR A 124 -4.81 -6.80 13.87
CA TYR A 124 -3.85 -6.30 12.89
C TYR A 124 -4.55 -5.39 11.88
N GLY A 125 -4.57 -4.11 12.17
CA GLY A 125 -5.15 -3.07 11.33
C GLY A 125 -4.11 -2.55 10.33
N GLN A 126 -3.62 -3.43 9.46
CA GLN A 126 -2.52 -3.12 8.55
C GLN A 126 -2.85 -1.93 7.65
N MET A 127 -2.09 -0.84 7.82
CA MET A 127 -2.07 0.33 6.94
C MET A 127 -3.46 0.75 6.44
N THR A 128 -3.67 0.78 5.13
CA THR A 128 -4.89 1.20 4.46
C THR A 128 -6.10 0.29 4.70
N ALA A 129 -5.90 -0.96 5.13
CA ALA A 129 -6.98 -1.84 5.57
C ALA A 129 -7.65 -1.31 6.85
N GLY A 130 -6.84 -1.02 7.87
CA GLY A 130 -7.32 -0.53 9.16
C GLY A 130 -7.76 0.93 9.16
N SER A 131 -7.39 1.72 8.16
CA SER A 131 -7.81 3.12 7.97
C SER A 131 -8.86 3.32 6.88
N TRP A 132 -9.40 2.25 6.32
CA TRP A 132 -10.49 2.26 5.34
C TRP A 132 -10.19 3.10 4.09
N ILE A 133 -8.98 3.01 3.58
CA ILE A 133 -8.54 3.69 2.34
C ILE A 133 -7.86 2.74 1.37
N TYR A 134 -7.89 1.43 1.63
CA TYR A 134 -7.50 0.43 0.65
C TYR A 134 -8.55 0.37 -0.47
N ILE A 135 -8.09 0.39 -1.70
CA ILE A 135 -8.93 0.45 -2.90
C ILE A 135 -8.67 -0.71 -3.86
N GLY A 136 -8.13 -1.81 -3.34
CA GLY A 136 -7.74 -2.94 -4.17
C GLY A 136 -6.33 -2.79 -4.75
N THR A 137 -5.95 -3.74 -5.60
CA THR A 137 -4.64 -3.78 -6.27
C THR A 137 -4.40 -2.54 -7.14
N GLN A 138 -5.47 -1.91 -7.65
CA GLN A 138 -5.40 -0.64 -8.38
C GLN A 138 -4.72 0.50 -7.59
N GLY A 139 -4.77 0.45 -6.25
CA GLY A 139 -4.17 1.46 -5.38
C GLY A 139 -2.67 1.30 -5.15
N ILE A 140 -2.09 0.20 -5.58
CA ILE A 140 -0.66 -0.14 -5.40
C ILE A 140 0.09 -0.01 -6.71
N LEU A 141 -0.58 -0.24 -7.83
CA LEU A 141 0.01 -0.43 -9.13
C LEU A 141 0.91 0.72 -9.58
N GLN A 142 0.54 1.98 -9.30
CA GLN A 142 1.31 3.12 -9.79
C GLN A 142 2.70 3.21 -9.11
N GLY A 143 2.79 3.03 -7.79
CA GLY A 143 4.08 3.03 -7.11
C GLY A 143 4.99 1.90 -7.60
N THR A 144 4.41 0.74 -7.87
CA THR A 144 5.11 -0.41 -8.47
C THR A 144 5.55 -0.10 -9.91
N TYR A 145 4.67 0.50 -10.71
CA TYR A 145 4.99 0.94 -12.07
C TYR A 145 6.16 1.95 -12.08
N GLU A 146 6.13 2.96 -11.21
CA GLU A 146 7.20 3.97 -11.13
C GLU A 146 8.52 3.37 -10.63
N THR A 147 8.47 2.41 -9.72
CA THR A 147 9.67 1.68 -9.30
C THR A 147 10.32 0.96 -10.47
N PHE A 148 9.55 0.20 -11.26
CA PHE A 148 10.08 -0.48 -12.45
C PHE A 148 10.47 0.49 -13.58
N ALA A 149 9.82 1.63 -13.70
CA ALA A 149 10.23 2.69 -14.62
C ALA A 149 11.57 3.29 -14.21
N ALA A 150 11.80 3.49 -12.90
CA ALA A 150 13.10 3.95 -12.38
C ALA A 150 14.20 2.90 -12.60
N VAL A 151 13.90 1.61 -12.37
CA VAL A 151 14.82 0.50 -12.70
C VAL A 151 15.16 0.51 -14.19
N ALA A 152 14.15 0.62 -15.07
CA ALA A 152 14.33 0.68 -16.52
C ALA A 152 15.25 1.84 -16.93
N THR A 153 15.03 3.02 -16.35
CA THR A 153 15.84 4.22 -16.63
C THR A 153 17.28 4.05 -16.16
N LYS A 154 17.46 3.52 -14.93
CA LYS A 154 18.78 3.41 -14.31
C LYS A 154 19.65 2.30 -14.91
N ARG A 155 19.04 1.19 -15.35
CA ARG A 155 19.75 -0.06 -15.71
C ARG A 155 19.53 -0.53 -17.15
N PHE A 156 18.41 -0.16 -17.79
CA PHE A 156 17.97 -0.77 -19.06
C PHE A 156 17.59 0.26 -20.14
N ASN A 157 18.23 1.44 -20.15
CA ASN A 157 18.02 2.47 -21.16
C ASN A 157 16.56 2.93 -21.35
N GLY A 158 15.79 2.96 -20.24
CA GLY A 158 14.43 3.51 -20.21
C GLY A 158 13.31 2.52 -20.56
N THR A 159 13.60 1.25 -20.81
CA THR A 159 12.57 0.22 -21.10
C THR A 159 12.98 -1.15 -20.55
N LEU A 160 12.03 -1.95 -20.11
CA LEU A 160 12.24 -3.35 -19.73
C LEU A 160 12.05 -4.34 -20.90
N ALA A 161 11.91 -3.85 -22.14
CA ALA A 161 11.74 -4.71 -23.29
C ALA A 161 12.93 -5.66 -23.50
N GLY A 162 12.68 -6.97 -23.40
CA GLY A 162 13.71 -8.02 -23.51
C GLY A 162 14.38 -8.33 -22.17
N THR A 163 13.83 -7.91 -21.05
CA THR A 163 14.24 -8.33 -19.69
C THR A 163 13.23 -9.31 -19.10
N LEU A 164 13.72 -10.17 -18.18
CA LEU A 164 12.91 -11.06 -17.35
C LEU A 164 12.98 -10.61 -15.89
N THR A 165 11.83 -10.30 -15.31
CA THR A 165 11.66 -10.03 -13.88
C THR A 165 11.12 -11.30 -13.20
N LEU A 166 11.80 -11.75 -12.12
CA LEU A 166 11.35 -12.79 -11.22
C LEU A 166 10.84 -12.17 -9.93
N THR A 167 9.62 -12.54 -9.51
CA THR A 167 9.03 -12.06 -8.24
C THR A 167 8.21 -13.14 -7.56
N GLY A 168 8.04 -13.03 -6.24
CA GLY A 168 7.18 -13.90 -5.44
C GLY A 168 5.98 -13.13 -4.89
N GLY A 169 4.83 -13.84 -4.75
CA GLY A 169 3.61 -13.31 -4.16
C GLY A 169 2.65 -12.62 -5.13
N ALA A 170 1.42 -13.14 -5.21
CA ALA A 170 0.33 -12.61 -6.03
C ALA A 170 -0.89 -12.15 -5.19
N GLY A 171 -0.67 -11.85 -3.89
CA GLY A 171 -1.67 -11.26 -3.01
C GLY A 171 -2.08 -9.84 -3.39
N GLY A 172 -2.81 -9.14 -2.52
CA GLY A 172 -3.31 -7.77 -2.80
C GLY A 172 -2.21 -6.78 -3.22
N MET A 173 -1.03 -6.88 -2.59
CA MET A 173 0.13 -6.02 -2.90
C MET A 173 0.96 -6.59 -4.06
N GLY A 174 1.41 -7.84 -3.94
CA GLY A 174 2.29 -8.48 -4.93
C GLY A 174 1.64 -8.65 -6.30
N GLY A 175 0.33 -8.81 -6.33
CA GLY A 175 -0.42 -8.94 -7.58
C GLY A 175 -0.36 -7.74 -8.52
N ALA A 176 0.14 -6.59 -8.06
CA ALA A 176 0.40 -5.43 -8.93
C ALA A 176 1.67 -5.58 -9.78
N GLN A 177 2.63 -6.39 -9.35
CA GLN A 177 3.95 -6.46 -10.00
C GLN A 177 3.90 -6.96 -11.45
N PRO A 178 3.17 -8.03 -11.78
CA PRO A 178 3.13 -8.52 -13.17
C PRO A 178 2.68 -7.45 -14.16
N LEU A 179 1.58 -6.74 -13.87
CA LEU A 179 1.09 -5.67 -14.72
C LEU A 179 2.07 -4.48 -14.76
N ALA A 180 2.67 -4.10 -13.63
CA ALA A 180 3.65 -3.01 -13.60
C ALA A 180 4.88 -3.30 -14.48
N VAL A 181 5.36 -4.54 -14.50
CA VAL A 181 6.45 -4.98 -15.37
C VAL A 181 6.03 -4.91 -16.85
N THR A 182 4.87 -5.46 -17.19
CA THR A 182 4.40 -5.47 -18.60
C THR A 182 4.04 -4.07 -19.09
N MET A 183 3.56 -3.17 -18.21
CA MET A 183 3.37 -1.75 -18.53
C MET A 183 4.70 -1.01 -18.82
N ASN A 184 5.83 -1.55 -18.39
CA ASN A 184 7.18 -1.10 -18.71
C ASN A 184 7.85 -1.94 -19.82
N ASP A 185 7.03 -2.68 -20.61
CA ASP A 185 7.41 -3.52 -21.75
C ASP A 185 8.21 -4.79 -21.38
N GLY A 186 8.33 -5.13 -20.09
CA GLY A 186 9.09 -6.26 -19.57
C GLY A 186 8.33 -7.59 -19.60
N VAL A 187 9.07 -8.66 -19.28
CA VAL A 187 8.51 -10.00 -19.03
C VAL A 187 8.56 -10.29 -17.54
N CYS A 188 7.50 -10.85 -16.97
CA CYS A 188 7.40 -11.17 -15.55
C CYS A 188 7.10 -12.66 -15.34
N LEU A 189 7.87 -13.32 -14.47
CA LEU A 189 7.53 -14.60 -13.86
C LEU A 189 7.16 -14.35 -12.40
N CYS A 190 5.88 -14.54 -12.06
CA CYS A 190 5.35 -14.32 -10.73
C CYS A 190 5.01 -15.65 -10.06
N VAL A 191 5.70 -15.97 -8.96
CA VAL A 191 5.53 -17.24 -8.24
C VAL A 191 4.60 -17.06 -7.06
N ASP A 192 3.54 -17.87 -6.94
CA ASP A 192 2.68 -17.93 -5.76
C ASP A 192 2.27 -19.36 -5.45
N VAL A 193 2.13 -19.69 -4.18
CA VAL A 193 1.73 -21.02 -3.71
C VAL A 193 0.25 -21.32 -3.95
N ASP A 194 -0.57 -20.32 -4.11
CA ASP A 194 -2.03 -20.41 -4.22
C ASP A 194 -2.53 -20.11 -5.65
N PRO A 195 -2.97 -21.14 -6.39
CA PRO A 195 -3.49 -20.97 -7.75
C PRO A 195 -4.71 -20.05 -7.81
N SER A 196 -5.48 -19.96 -6.73
CA SER A 196 -6.66 -19.08 -6.69
C SER A 196 -6.27 -17.60 -6.72
N ARG A 197 -5.14 -17.24 -6.11
CA ARG A 197 -4.58 -15.88 -6.19
C ARG A 197 -4.14 -15.55 -7.60
N LEU A 198 -3.43 -16.46 -8.27
CA LEU A 198 -3.02 -16.27 -9.66
C LEU A 198 -4.22 -16.12 -10.59
N GLN A 199 -5.23 -16.99 -10.45
CA GLN A 199 -6.46 -16.90 -11.23
C GLN A 199 -7.18 -15.55 -11.01
N ARG A 200 -7.29 -15.09 -9.76
CA ARG A 200 -7.86 -13.78 -9.45
C ARG A 200 -7.12 -12.64 -10.16
N ARG A 201 -5.78 -12.70 -10.27
CA ARG A 201 -5.01 -11.69 -11.01
C ARG A 201 -5.29 -11.73 -12.50
N VAL A 202 -5.48 -12.91 -13.08
CA VAL A 202 -5.92 -13.04 -14.49
C VAL A 202 -7.31 -12.47 -14.68
N ASP A 203 -8.27 -12.82 -13.83
CA ASP A 203 -9.65 -12.33 -13.91
C ASP A 203 -9.73 -10.80 -13.82
N HIS A 204 -8.86 -10.18 -13.00
CA HIS A 204 -8.76 -8.74 -12.82
C HIS A 204 -7.77 -8.07 -13.80
N ARG A 205 -7.17 -8.82 -14.74
CA ARG A 205 -6.23 -8.33 -15.76
C ARG A 205 -4.92 -7.74 -15.21
N TYR A 206 -4.46 -8.22 -14.05
CA TYR A 206 -3.14 -7.89 -13.49
C TYR A 206 -2.07 -8.91 -13.86
N LEU A 207 -2.47 -10.08 -14.36
CA LEU A 207 -1.62 -11.16 -14.85
C LEU A 207 -2.20 -11.65 -16.18
N ASP A 208 -1.35 -11.93 -17.17
CA ASP A 208 -1.84 -12.39 -18.48
C ASP A 208 -2.28 -13.85 -18.44
N GLU A 209 -1.48 -14.73 -17.85
CA GLU A 209 -1.75 -16.17 -17.78
C GLU A 209 -0.99 -16.84 -16.62
N TRP A 210 -1.33 -18.08 -16.28
CA TRP A 210 -0.58 -18.86 -15.29
C TRP A 210 -0.53 -20.34 -15.64
N THR A 211 0.43 -21.06 -15.02
CA THR A 211 0.61 -22.51 -15.14
C THR A 211 1.14 -23.09 -13.82
N ALA A 212 0.99 -24.40 -13.63
CA ALA A 212 1.61 -25.13 -12.53
C ALA A 212 2.91 -25.87 -12.95
N ASP A 213 3.29 -25.77 -14.22
CA ASP A 213 4.46 -26.43 -14.78
C ASP A 213 5.59 -25.42 -14.98
N LEU A 214 6.72 -25.64 -14.32
CA LEU A 214 7.88 -24.76 -14.37
C LEU A 214 8.49 -24.68 -15.77
N ASP A 215 8.60 -25.81 -16.47
CA ASP A 215 9.23 -25.86 -17.79
C ASP A 215 8.35 -25.16 -18.84
N ASP A 216 7.03 -25.29 -18.73
CA ASP A 216 6.06 -24.55 -19.54
C ASP A 216 6.15 -23.04 -19.25
N ALA A 217 6.17 -22.61 -17.96
CA ALA A 217 6.36 -21.21 -17.60
C ALA A 217 7.66 -20.63 -18.18
N LEU A 218 8.78 -21.33 -18.02
CA LEU A 218 10.08 -20.93 -18.57
C LEU A 218 10.05 -20.82 -20.09
N GLY A 219 9.48 -21.81 -20.77
CA GLY A 219 9.32 -21.78 -22.22
C GLY A 219 8.63 -20.51 -22.71
N ARG A 220 7.54 -20.11 -22.03
CA ARG A 220 6.75 -18.91 -22.38
C ARG A 220 7.52 -17.62 -22.10
N VAL A 221 8.07 -17.46 -20.88
CA VAL A 221 8.77 -16.20 -20.51
C VAL A 221 10.06 -16.00 -21.29
N LEU A 222 10.85 -17.06 -21.55
CA LEU A 222 12.09 -16.95 -22.31
C LEU A 222 11.82 -16.68 -23.80
N ALA A 223 10.76 -17.26 -24.36
CA ALA A 223 10.32 -16.93 -25.72
C ALA A 223 9.86 -15.46 -25.84
N ALA A 224 9.12 -14.96 -24.86
CA ALA A 224 8.69 -13.58 -24.79
C ALA A 224 9.87 -12.61 -24.60
N LYS A 225 10.83 -12.91 -23.69
CA LYS A 225 12.08 -12.16 -23.51
C LYS A 225 12.85 -12.04 -24.81
N LYS A 226 13.07 -13.14 -25.50
CA LYS A 226 13.77 -13.17 -26.80
C LYS A 226 13.05 -12.37 -27.87
N ALA A 227 11.73 -12.44 -27.90
CA ALA A 227 10.89 -11.66 -28.84
C ALA A 227 10.73 -10.19 -28.44
N ARG A 228 11.27 -9.76 -27.29
CA ARG A 228 11.08 -8.43 -26.69
C ARG A 228 9.59 -8.05 -26.56
N ARG A 229 8.74 -9.03 -26.28
CA ARG A 229 7.29 -8.88 -26.15
C ARG A 229 6.91 -8.94 -24.67
N ALA A 230 6.22 -7.94 -24.18
CA ALA A 230 5.71 -7.93 -22.81
C ALA A 230 4.79 -9.14 -22.57
N LEU A 231 5.00 -9.82 -21.44
CA LEU A 231 4.21 -10.97 -21.01
C LEU A 231 4.39 -11.18 -19.51
N SER A 232 3.31 -11.45 -18.80
CA SER A 232 3.36 -11.90 -17.42
C SER A 232 2.81 -13.32 -17.27
N VAL A 233 3.58 -14.19 -16.63
CA VAL A 233 3.22 -15.60 -16.38
C VAL A 233 3.26 -15.86 -14.89
N GLY A 234 2.16 -16.34 -14.33
CA GLY A 234 2.08 -16.86 -12.97
C GLY A 234 2.55 -18.32 -12.95
N LEU A 235 3.33 -18.67 -11.93
CA LEU A 235 3.73 -20.04 -11.66
C LEU A 235 3.27 -20.47 -10.28
N VAL A 236 2.53 -21.57 -10.20
CA VAL A 236 2.17 -22.18 -8.91
C VAL A 236 3.40 -22.86 -8.33
N GLY A 237 3.86 -22.38 -7.17
CA GLY A 237 5.02 -22.95 -6.51
C GLY A 237 5.47 -22.18 -5.28
N ASN A 238 6.36 -22.78 -4.51
CA ASN A 238 6.99 -22.12 -3.37
C ASN A 238 8.18 -21.28 -3.85
N ALA A 239 8.19 -19.98 -3.54
CA ALA A 239 9.22 -19.06 -4.01
C ALA A 239 10.63 -19.48 -3.58
N ALA A 240 10.81 -19.99 -2.35
CA ALA A 240 12.10 -20.46 -1.88
C ALA A 240 12.64 -21.63 -2.73
N THR A 241 11.76 -22.53 -3.15
CA THR A 241 12.12 -23.65 -4.02
C THR A 241 12.39 -23.19 -5.45
N ILE A 242 11.48 -22.41 -6.03
CA ILE A 242 11.55 -21.99 -7.43
C ILE A 242 12.74 -21.07 -7.69
N PHE A 243 12.99 -20.06 -6.82
CA PHE A 243 14.12 -19.15 -7.00
C PHE A 243 15.46 -19.90 -6.96
N ALA A 244 15.63 -20.81 -5.98
CA ALA A 244 16.84 -21.64 -5.88
C ALA A 244 17.01 -22.58 -7.09
N GLU A 245 15.91 -23.15 -7.60
CA GLU A 245 15.96 -24.03 -8.78
C GLU A 245 16.31 -23.27 -10.06
N LEU A 246 15.74 -22.07 -10.26
CA LEU A 246 16.05 -21.23 -11.42
C LEU A 246 17.53 -20.80 -11.42
N LEU A 247 18.06 -20.40 -10.26
CA LEU A 247 19.47 -20.09 -10.10
C LEU A 247 20.35 -21.31 -10.41
N ALA A 248 20.03 -22.47 -9.85
CA ALA A 248 20.78 -23.71 -10.08
C ALA A 248 20.76 -24.18 -11.56
N ARG A 249 19.68 -23.88 -12.28
CA ARG A 249 19.56 -24.15 -13.73
C ARG A 249 20.29 -23.11 -14.60
N GLY A 250 20.85 -22.04 -14.01
CA GLY A 250 21.50 -20.95 -14.74
C GLY A 250 20.53 -20.15 -15.62
N VAL A 251 19.29 -19.99 -15.18
CA VAL A 251 18.31 -19.18 -15.92
C VAL A 251 18.69 -17.70 -15.80
N GLU A 252 18.93 -17.05 -16.93
CA GLU A 252 19.28 -15.63 -16.99
C GLU A 252 18.07 -14.74 -16.63
N VAL A 253 18.06 -14.25 -15.39
CA VAL A 253 17.07 -13.30 -14.85
C VAL A 253 17.71 -11.93 -14.75
N ASP A 254 17.02 -10.87 -15.20
CA ASP A 254 17.57 -9.51 -15.22
C ASP A 254 17.20 -8.72 -13.97
N ILE A 255 16.03 -8.99 -13.39
CA ILE A 255 15.50 -8.29 -12.20
C ILE A 255 14.91 -9.31 -11.25
N VAL A 256 15.24 -9.24 -9.96
CA VAL A 256 14.65 -10.09 -8.91
C VAL A 256 14.14 -9.24 -7.76
N THR A 257 12.90 -9.51 -7.34
CA THR A 257 12.29 -8.89 -6.17
C THR A 257 11.30 -9.84 -5.50
N ASP A 258 10.66 -9.40 -4.41
CA ASP A 258 9.70 -10.23 -3.67
C ASP A 258 8.58 -9.42 -3.02
N GLN A 259 7.39 -9.97 -3.02
CA GLN A 259 6.19 -9.48 -2.33
C GLN A 259 5.38 -10.62 -1.68
N THR A 260 6.04 -11.69 -1.28
CA THR A 260 5.42 -12.71 -0.43
C THR A 260 4.97 -12.10 0.92
N SER A 261 4.14 -12.79 1.67
CA SER A 261 3.64 -12.31 2.97
C SER A 261 4.67 -12.47 4.10
N ALA A 262 5.95 -12.12 3.84
CA ALA A 262 7.07 -12.33 4.75
C ALA A 262 7.05 -11.45 6.01
N HIS A 263 6.22 -10.41 6.07
CA HIS A 263 6.06 -9.52 7.23
C HIS A 263 5.48 -10.24 8.47
N ASP A 264 4.79 -11.33 8.28
CA ASP A 264 4.32 -12.25 9.31
C ASP A 264 4.72 -13.68 8.93
N PRO A 265 5.66 -14.32 9.66
CA PRO A 265 6.10 -15.68 9.34
C PRO A 265 5.00 -16.73 9.28
N LEU A 266 3.89 -16.56 10.01
CA LEU A 266 2.74 -17.48 9.89
C LEU A 266 1.93 -17.28 8.59
N SER A 267 2.16 -16.18 7.90
CA SER A 267 1.56 -15.86 6.61
C SER A 267 2.44 -16.20 5.41
N TYR A 268 3.63 -16.78 5.63
CA TYR A 268 4.53 -17.29 4.61
C TYR A 268 4.55 -18.83 4.64
N LEU A 269 4.12 -19.48 3.55
CA LEU A 269 4.09 -20.95 3.49
C LEU A 269 5.52 -21.52 3.40
N PRO A 270 6.00 -22.30 4.41
CA PRO A 270 7.31 -22.91 4.37
C PRO A 270 7.44 -23.95 3.26
N GLU A 271 8.67 -24.14 2.77
CA GLU A 271 8.99 -25.23 1.84
C GLU A 271 8.62 -26.59 2.42
N GLY A 272 8.03 -27.46 1.59
CA GLY A 272 7.64 -28.82 1.97
C GLY A 272 6.40 -28.92 2.85
N ILE A 273 5.61 -27.85 2.98
CA ILE A 273 4.26 -27.86 3.57
C ILE A 273 3.24 -27.70 2.46
N ASP A 274 2.23 -28.56 2.45
CA ASP A 274 1.11 -28.44 1.51
C ASP A 274 0.23 -27.25 1.84
N LEU A 275 -0.29 -26.57 0.82
CA LEU A 275 -1.20 -25.43 0.97
C LEU A 275 -2.43 -25.78 1.82
N ALA A 276 -2.94 -27.00 1.71
CA ALA A 276 -4.08 -27.48 2.46
C ALA A 276 -3.81 -27.59 3.97
N ASP A 277 -2.56 -27.84 4.36
CA ASP A 277 -2.17 -28.04 5.76
C ASP A 277 -1.70 -26.74 6.44
N TRP A 278 -1.51 -25.67 5.67
CA TRP A 278 -0.90 -24.42 6.13
C TRP A 278 -1.51 -23.89 7.42
N HIS A 279 -2.80 -23.55 7.39
CA HIS A 279 -3.46 -22.89 8.52
C HIS A 279 -3.55 -23.77 9.76
N ASP A 280 -3.84 -25.06 9.57
CA ASP A 280 -3.92 -26.04 10.66
C ASP A 280 -2.55 -26.23 11.35
N TYR A 281 -1.48 -26.26 10.56
CA TYR A 281 -0.13 -26.38 11.09
C TYR A 281 0.35 -25.09 11.79
N ALA A 282 0.09 -23.93 11.18
CA ALA A 282 0.42 -22.65 11.78
C ALA A 282 -0.30 -22.41 13.12
N GLU A 283 -1.56 -22.84 13.22
CA GLU A 283 -2.34 -22.73 14.46
C GLU A 283 -1.84 -23.71 15.55
N LYS A 284 -1.58 -24.97 15.19
CA LYS A 284 -1.20 -26.02 16.15
C LYS A 284 0.24 -25.90 16.64
N LYS A 285 1.14 -25.43 15.77
CA LYS A 285 2.59 -25.39 16.04
C LYS A 285 3.24 -24.08 15.54
N PRO A 286 2.81 -22.93 16.08
CA PRO A 286 3.21 -21.61 15.57
C PRO A 286 4.72 -21.36 15.64
N GLU A 287 5.41 -21.84 16.67
CA GLU A 287 6.87 -21.68 16.83
C GLU A 287 7.62 -22.50 15.79
N GLU A 288 7.32 -23.79 15.66
CA GLU A 288 7.92 -24.69 14.66
C GLU A 288 7.64 -24.19 13.24
N PHE A 289 6.42 -23.71 12.98
CA PHE A 289 6.06 -23.14 11.69
C PHE A 289 6.88 -21.88 11.39
N THR A 290 7.01 -20.95 12.37
CA THR A 290 7.80 -19.72 12.25
C THR A 290 9.27 -20.03 11.91
N ASP A 291 9.88 -21.00 12.58
CA ASP A 291 11.28 -21.39 12.32
C ASP A 291 11.44 -21.96 10.90
N ARG A 292 10.51 -22.80 10.46
CA ARG A 292 10.52 -23.33 9.07
C ARG A 292 10.28 -22.24 8.04
N ALA A 293 9.39 -21.29 8.31
CA ALA A 293 9.15 -20.15 7.43
C ALA A 293 10.43 -19.31 7.27
N ARG A 294 11.13 -19.00 8.37
CA ARG A 294 12.40 -18.28 8.35
C ARG A 294 13.50 -18.99 7.57
N LEU A 295 13.62 -20.31 7.74
CA LEU A 295 14.56 -21.10 6.95
C LEU A 295 14.24 -21.05 5.45
N SER A 296 12.97 -21.10 5.09
CA SER A 296 12.53 -20.98 3.69
C SER A 296 12.79 -19.58 3.14
N MET A 297 12.52 -18.52 3.92
CA MET A 297 12.85 -17.15 3.53
C MET A 297 14.36 -16.95 3.38
N ALA A 298 15.18 -17.53 4.27
CA ALA A 298 16.63 -17.51 4.14
C ALA A 298 17.08 -18.13 2.82
N LYS A 299 16.57 -19.30 2.46
CA LYS A 299 16.85 -19.97 1.17
C LYS A 299 16.43 -19.12 -0.03
N GLN A 300 15.26 -18.48 0.03
CA GLN A 300 14.80 -17.59 -1.03
C GLN A 300 15.73 -16.38 -1.20
N VAL A 301 16.11 -15.74 -0.10
CA VAL A 301 16.99 -14.57 -0.10
C VAL A 301 18.41 -14.94 -0.53
N GLU A 302 18.91 -16.11 -0.13
CA GLU A 302 20.20 -16.64 -0.65
C GLU A 302 20.17 -16.79 -2.17
N ALA A 303 19.06 -17.28 -2.74
CA ALA A 303 18.88 -17.34 -4.19
C ALA A 303 18.81 -15.93 -4.82
N MET A 304 18.14 -14.97 -4.18
CA MET A 304 18.11 -13.57 -4.65
C MET A 304 19.52 -12.97 -4.67
N VAL A 305 20.32 -13.19 -3.62
CA VAL A 305 21.74 -12.80 -3.57
C VAL A 305 22.55 -13.50 -4.66
N GLY A 306 22.29 -14.78 -4.90
CA GLY A 306 22.94 -15.52 -5.99
C GLY A 306 22.67 -14.89 -7.37
N PHE A 307 21.44 -14.49 -7.65
CA PHE A 307 21.13 -13.74 -8.88
C PHE A 307 21.82 -12.38 -8.95
N MET A 308 21.95 -11.68 -7.80
CA MET A 308 22.73 -10.43 -7.73
C MET A 308 24.21 -10.68 -8.06
N ASP A 309 24.81 -11.75 -7.55
CA ASP A 309 26.18 -12.14 -7.85
C ASP A 309 26.37 -12.48 -9.35
N GLU A 310 25.31 -12.95 -10.03
CA GLU A 310 25.27 -13.19 -11.49
C GLU A 310 24.98 -11.90 -12.30
N GLY A 311 24.71 -10.78 -11.64
CA GLY A 311 24.55 -9.45 -12.27
C GLY A 311 23.12 -8.98 -12.44
N ALA A 312 22.12 -9.68 -11.89
CA ALA A 312 20.74 -9.21 -11.87
C ALA A 312 20.59 -7.96 -10.98
N GLU A 313 19.65 -7.08 -11.32
CA GLU A 313 19.21 -6.01 -10.42
C GLU A 313 18.28 -6.60 -9.35
N VAL A 314 18.69 -6.54 -8.09
CA VAL A 314 17.94 -7.14 -6.96
C VAL A 314 17.57 -6.07 -5.95
N PHE A 315 16.31 -6.06 -5.51
CA PHE A 315 15.85 -5.16 -4.46
C PHE A 315 14.68 -5.77 -3.68
N ASP A 316 14.60 -5.42 -2.39
CA ASP A 316 13.44 -5.74 -1.54
C ASP A 316 12.31 -4.75 -1.81
N TYR A 317 11.11 -5.27 -2.09
CA TYR A 317 9.93 -4.42 -2.29
C TYR A 317 9.18 -4.10 -0.97
N GLY A 318 9.78 -4.39 0.18
CA GLY A 318 9.33 -3.89 1.48
C GLY A 318 8.32 -4.76 2.20
N ASN A 319 8.54 -6.07 2.23
CA ASN A 319 7.74 -7.03 2.99
C ASN A 319 8.48 -7.64 4.20
N SER A 320 9.68 -7.13 4.53
CA SER A 320 10.55 -7.64 5.61
C SER A 320 11.19 -9.01 5.34
N ILE A 321 11.21 -9.50 4.10
CA ILE A 321 11.82 -10.81 3.81
C ILE A 321 13.29 -10.86 4.21
N ARG A 322 14.07 -9.77 4.03
CA ARG A 322 15.47 -9.69 4.45
C ARG A 322 15.63 -9.85 5.96
N GLY A 323 14.78 -9.18 6.74
CA GLY A 323 14.83 -9.28 8.20
C GLY A 323 14.47 -10.66 8.73
N GLU A 324 13.48 -11.32 8.16
CA GLU A 324 13.12 -12.69 8.54
C GLU A 324 14.14 -13.72 8.02
N ALA A 325 14.70 -13.52 6.82
CA ALA A 325 15.77 -14.35 6.29
C ALA A 325 17.05 -14.28 7.14
N GLN A 326 17.42 -13.11 7.64
CA GLN A 326 18.55 -12.96 8.56
C GLN A 326 18.31 -13.73 9.85
N LEU A 327 17.11 -13.68 10.42
CA LEU A 327 16.73 -14.51 11.57
C LEU A 327 16.72 -16.01 11.23
N GLY A 328 16.53 -16.36 9.96
CA GLY A 328 16.64 -17.73 9.42
C GLY A 328 18.07 -18.18 9.09
N GLY A 329 19.09 -17.32 9.30
CA GLY A 329 20.50 -17.65 9.13
C GLY A 329 21.15 -17.16 7.83
N CYS A 330 20.47 -16.32 7.02
CA CYS A 330 21.05 -15.69 5.84
C CYS A 330 21.82 -14.41 6.24
N ASP A 331 23.13 -14.50 6.45
CA ASP A 331 23.96 -13.35 6.84
C ASP A 331 24.05 -12.27 5.75
N ARG A 332 23.87 -12.65 4.47
CA ARG A 332 23.94 -11.77 3.31
C ARG A 332 22.61 -11.06 2.97
N ALA A 333 21.57 -11.21 3.81
CA ALA A 333 20.20 -10.77 3.51
C ALA A 333 20.07 -9.27 3.19
N PHE A 334 20.95 -8.42 3.71
CA PHE A 334 20.96 -6.97 3.50
C PHE A 334 22.03 -6.48 2.49
N GLU A 335 22.63 -7.38 1.69
CA GLU A 335 23.57 -6.96 0.64
C GLU A 335 22.88 -6.26 -0.55
N PHE A 336 21.59 -6.51 -0.79
CA PHE A 336 20.80 -5.74 -1.73
C PHE A 336 19.87 -4.75 -0.99
N PRO A 337 19.62 -3.56 -1.58
CA PRO A 337 18.85 -2.51 -0.94
C PRO A 337 17.34 -2.77 -0.98
N GLY A 338 16.58 -2.02 -0.17
CA GLY A 338 15.16 -1.81 -0.39
C GLY A 338 14.89 -0.88 -1.57
N PHE A 339 13.69 -0.96 -2.13
CA PHE A 339 13.29 -0.14 -3.29
C PHE A 339 13.27 1.36 -2.99
N VAL A 340 13.01 1.76 -1.75
CA VAL A 340 12.95 3.18 -1.38
C VAL A 340 14.32 3.85 -1.47
N PRO A 341 15.38 3.40 -0.78
CA PRO A 341 16.71 4.01 -0.94
C PRO A 341 17.26 3.85 -2.36
N ALA A 342 16.89 2.79 -3.08
CA ALA A 342 17.39 2.54 -4.43
C ALA A 342 16.77 3.45 -5.51
N TYR A 343 15.47 3.78 -5.40
CA TYR A 343 14.70 4.39 -6.50
C TYR A 343 13.77 5.53 -6.08
N ILE A 344 13.25 5.54 -4.84
CA ILE A 344 12.12 6.39 -4.44
C ILE A 344 12.56 7.59 -3.58
N ARG A 345 13.67 7.49 -2.87
CA ARG A 345 14.12 8.53 -1.94
C ARG A 345 14.13 9.94 -2.53
N PRO A 346 14.63 10.19 -3.76
CA PRO A 346 14.60 11.54 -4.34
C PRO A 346 13.18 12.11 -4.45
N LEU A 347 12.19 11.28 -4.80
CA LEU A 347 10.79 11.70 -4.87
C LEU A 347 10.23 12.04 -3.48
N PHE A 348 10.61 11.28 -2.46
CA PHE A 348 10.20 11.56 -1.08
C PHE A 348 10.78 12.90 -0.56
N CYS A 349 11.98 13.30 -1.00
CA CYS A 349 12.56 14.60 -0.68
C CYS A 349 11.71 15.76 -1.21
N GLU A 350 11.01 15.57 -2.32
CA GLU A 350 10.09 16.55 -2.91
C GLU A 350 8.66 16.47 -2.33
N GLY A 351 8.46 15.66 -1.29
CA GLY A 351 7.12 15.36 -0.75
C GLY A 351 6.23 14.60 -1.73
N LYS A 352 6.80 14.06 -2.83
CA LYS A 352 6.06 13.22 -3.78
C LYS A 352 5.76 11.86 -3.16
N GLY A 353 4.55 11.39 -3.39
CA GLY A 353 4.09 10.10 -2.92
C GLY A 353 2.67 9.80 -3.37
N PRO A 354 2.14 8.65 -2.96
CA PRO A 354 0.87 8.15 -3.45
C PRO A 354 -0.30 9.05 -3.05
N PHE A 355 -0.93 9.63 -4.05
CA PHE A 355 -2.17 10.41 -3.97
C PHE A 355 -3.29 9.63 -4.65
N ARG A 356 -4.29 9.20 -3.88
CA ARG A 356 -5.39 8.37 -4.38
C ARG A 356 -6.74 9.03 -4.18
N TRP A 357 -7.66 8.74 -5.11
CA TRP A 357 -9.04 9.21 -5.00
C TRP A 357 -10.04 8.17 -5.44
N VAL A 358 -11.24 8.26 -4.87
CA VAL A 358 -12.33 7.31 -5.05
C VAL A 358 -13.62 8.07 -5.37
N ALA A 359 -14.34 7.65 -6.40
CA ALA A 359 -15.63 8.21 -6.77
C ALA A 359 -16.76 7.51 -6.00
N LEU A 360 -17.37 8.21 -5.05
CA LEU A 360 -18.49 7.65 -4.26
C LEU A 360 -19.77 7.44 -5.07
N SER A 361 -19.86 8.02 -6.25
CA SER A 361 -20.95 7.75 -7.21
C SER A 361 -20.96 6.29 -7.68
N GLY A 362 -19.78 5.64 -7.71
CA GLY A 362 -19.59 4.34 -8.36
C GLY A 362 -19.60 4.43 -9.88
N ASP A 363 -19.62 5.62 -10.49
CA ASP A 363 -19.56 5.83 -11.94
C ASP A 363 -18.09 6.03 -12.39
N PRO A 364 -17.55 5.16 -13.25
CA PRO A 364 -16.22 5.33 -13.85
C PRO A 364 -16.02 6.66 -14.59
N LYS A 365 -17.08 7.32 -15.04
CA LYS A 365 -17.00 8.62 -15.72
C LYS A 365 -16.47 9.72 -14.79
N ASP A 366 -16.76 9.64 -13.49
CA ASP A 366 -16.25 10.60 -12.52
C ASP A 366 -14.72 10.45 -12.36
N ILE A 367 -14.19 9.23 -12.43
CA ILE A 367 -12.74 9.02 -12.49
C ILE A 367 -12.15 9.55 -13.80
N ALA A 368 -12.80 9.29 -14.93
CA ALA A 368 -12.32 9.84 -16.20
C ALA A 368 -12.32 11.37 -16.22
N ARG A 369 -13.29 12.02 -15.54
CA ARG A 369 -13.34 13.49 -15.41
C ARG A 369 -12.22 14.03 -14.51
N THR A 370 -11.98 13.37 -13.37
CA THR A 370 -10.90 13.75 -12.44
C THR A 370 -9.52 13.45 -13.03
N ASP A 371 -9.32 12.34 -13.74
CA ASP A 371 -8.09 12.04 -14.50
C ASP A 371 -7.75 13.19 -15.45
N ARG A 372 -8.75 13.67 -16.23
CA ARG A 372 -8.58 14.78 -17.16
C ARG A 372 -8.17 16.06 -16.43
N ALA A 373 -8.81 16.36 -15.30
CA ALA A 373 -8.46 17.52 -14.51
C ALA A 373 -7.00 17.47 -14.00
N VAL A 374 -6.52 16.30 -13.59
CA VAL A 374 -5.11 16.11 -13.18
C VAL A 374 -4.17 16.37 -14.35
N LEU A 375 -4.47 15.86 -15.55
CA LEU A 375 -3.63 16.11 -16.74
C LEU A 375 -3.62 17.60 -17.14
N GLU A 376 -4.76 18.29 -17.03
CA GLU A 376 -4.89 19.73 -17.29
C GLU A 376 -4.11 20.59 -16.28
N LEU A 377 -4.04 20.15 -15.00
CA LEU A 377 -3.32 20.84 -13.94
C LEU A 377 -1.79 20.76 -14.07
N PHE A 378 -1.30 19.66 -14.63
CA PHE A 378 0.14 19.35 -14.68
C PHE A 378 0.58 18.99 -16.10
N PRO A 379 0.43 19.91 -17.09
CA PRO A 379 0.66 19.60 -18.52
C PRO A 379 2.13 19.24 -18.81
N GLU A 380 3.08 19.75 -18.01
CA GLU A 380 4.51 19.51 -18.20
C GLU A 380 5.01 18.20 -17.56
N ASN A 381 4.14 17.49 -16.80
CA ASN A 381 4.54 16.26 -16.11
C ASN A 381 4.34 15.04 -17.02
N GLU A 382 5.31 14.76 -17.90
CA GLU A 382 5.26 13.66 -18.87
C GLU A 382 5.07 12.28 -18.20
N ALA A 383 5.68 12.05 -17.02
CA ALA A 383 5.55 10.79 -16.29
C ALA A 383 4.11 10.58 -15.82
N LEU A 384 3.47 11.63 -15.28
CA LEU A 384 2.08 11.60 -14.88
C LEU A 384 1.14 11.38 -16.07
N HIS A 385 1.37 12.05 -17.20
CA HIS A 385 0.61 11.87 -18.44
C HIS A 385 0.72 10.43 -18.94
N ARG A 386 1.93 9.87 -19.01
CA ARG A 386 2.17 8.49 -19.41
C ARG A 386 1.43 7.51 -18.50
N TRP A 387 1.51 7.71 -17.17
CA TRP A 387 0.82 6.87 -16.19
C TRP A 387 -0.70 6.92 -16.35
N ILE A 388 -1.31 8.11 -16.30
CA ILE A 388 -2.78 8.27 -16.38
C ILE A 388 -3.32 7.68 -17.68
N THR A 389 -2.65 7.95 -18.82
CA THR A 389 -3.07 7.40 -20.12
C THR A 389 -3.03 5.86 -20.15
N LYS A 390 -1.98 5.25 -19.59
CA LYS A 390 -1.91 3.79 -19.46
C LYS A 390 -2.98 3.25 -18.51
N ALA A 391 -3.15 3.89 -17.36
CA ALA A 391 -4.09 3.48 -16.33
C ALA A 391 -5.55 3.48 -16.84
N GLN A 392 -5.96 4.48 -17.62
CA GLN A 392 -7.30 4.55 -18.21
C GLN A 392 -7.64 3.33 -19.07
N ASN A 393 -6.65 2.74 -19.74
CA ASN A 393 -6.85 1.64 -20.67
C ASN A 393 -6.60 0.26 -20.05
N LEU A 394 -5.66 0.14 -19.10
CA LEU A 394 -5.15 -1.14 -18.61
C LEU A 394 -5.63 -1.50 -17.20
N VAL A 395 -5.93 -0.49 -16.36
CA VAL A 395 -6.27 -0.74 -14.95
C VAL A 395 -7.76 -0.96 -14.78
N ALA A 396 -8.14 -2.17 -14.41
CA ALA A 396 -9.52 -2.50 -14.04
C ALA A 396 -9.85 -1.94 -12.66
N PHE A 397 -11.08 -1.46 -12.49
CA PHE A 397 -11.58 -1.05 -11.18
C PHE A 397 -11.96 -2.28 -10.34
N GLU A 398 -11.61 -2.23 -9.05
CA GLU A 398 -12.01 -3.18 -8.02
C GLU A 398 -12.89 -2.42 -7.01
N GLY A 399 -14.14 -2.85 -6.80
CA GLY A 399 -15.10 -2.17 -5.93
C GLY A 399 -15.54 -0.78 -6.45
N LEU A 400 -15.41 0.27 -5.62
CA LEU A 400 -15.65 1.64 -6.07
C LEU A 400 -14.56 2.09 -7.05
N PRO A 401 -14.93 2.77 -8.15
CA PRO A 401 -13.95 3.32 -9.08
C PRO A 401 -12.97 4.25 -8.38
N ALA A 402 -11.68 4.03 -8.62
CA ALA A 402 -10.62 4.77 -7.95
C ALA A 402 -9.42 4.96 -8.88
N ARG A 403 -8.59 5.94 -8.55
CA ARG A 403 -7.32 6.21 -9.21
C ARG A 403 -6.25 6.57 -8.19
N ILE A 404 -5.01 6.33 -8.57
CA ILE A 404 -3.83 6.77 -7.85
C ILE A 404 -2.88 7.47 -8.84
N CYS A 405 -2.19 8.49 -8.36
CA CYS A 405 -0.99 9.03 -9.00
C CYS A 405 -0.03 9.55 -7.93
N TRP A 406 1.20 9.89 -8.31
CA TRP A 406 2.14 10.49 -7.39
C TRP A 406 2.18 12.00 -7.60
N LEU A 407 1.86 12.72 -6.53
CA LEU A 407 1.90 14.18 -6.47
C LEU A 407 2.73 14.62 -5.26
N GLY A 408 3.42 15.74 -5.41
CA GLY A 408 4.30 16.32 -4.42
C GLY A 408 3.66 17.43 -3.59
N TYR A 409 4.54 18.10 -2.82
CA TYR A 409 4.18 19.30 -2.08
C TYR A 409 3.78 20.43 -3.05
N GLY A 410 2.63 21.09 -2.78
CA GLY A 410 2.06 22.14 -3.65
C GLY A 410 1.38 21.62 -4.93
N GLU A 411 1.20 20.30 -5.06
CA GLU A 411 0.49 19.67 -6.17
C GLU A 411 -0.83 19.02 -5.68
N ARG A 412 -0.81 18.35 -4.51
CA ARG A 412 -1.97 17.62 -3.97
C ARG A 412 -3.13 18.55 -3.61
N ASP A 413 -2.84 19.70 -3.02
CA ASP A 413 -3.86 20.72 -2.67
C ASP A 413 -4.53 21.26 -3.92
N ARG A 414 -3.78 21.55 -4.99
CA ARG A 414 -4.32 21.99 -6.28
C ARG A 414 -5.28 20.94 -6.86
N ALA A 415 -4.88 19.67 -6.88
CA ALA A 415 -5.74 18.59 -7.34
C ALA A 415 -7.00 18.45 -6.48
N GLY A 416 -6.86 18.45 -5.15
CA GLY A 416 -7.99 18.35 -4.24
C GLY A 416 -8.98 19.50 -4.34
N LEU A 417 -8.49 20.74 -4.54
CA LEU A 417 -9.35 21.91 -4.74
C LEU A 417 -10.13 21.81 -6.04
N VAL A 418 -9.49 21.39 -7.13
CA VAL A 418 -10.19 21.18 -8.41
C VAL A 418 -11.23 20.06 -8.30
N PHE A 419 -10.93 18.96 -7.61
CA PHE A 419 -11.93 17.91 -7.39
C PHE A 419 -13.15 18.44 -6.62
N ASN A 420 -12.92 19.30 -5.60
CA ASN A 420 -14.01 19.94 -4.87
C ASN A 420 -14.86 20.85 -5.76
N ASP A 421 -14.23 21.61 -6.67
CA ASP A 421 -14.92 22.48 -7.62
C ASP A 421 -15.75 21.68 -8.63
N LEU A 422 -15.23 20.53 -9.10
CA LEU A 422 -15.95 19.61 -9.99
C LEU A 422 -17.21 19.01 -9.33
N VAL A 423 -17.12 18.70 -8.03
CA VAL A 423 -18.30 18.25 -7.26
C VAL A 423 -19.29 19.41 -7.08
N ALA A 424 -18.81 20.60 -6.71
CA ALA A 424 -19.66 21.79 -6.53
C ALA A 424 -20.41 22.19 -7.81
N SER A 425 -19.77 22.07 -8.98
CA SER A 425 -20.38 22.37 -10.28
C SER A 425 -21.30 21.27 -10.81
N GLY A 426 -21.24 20.05 -10.22
CA GLY A 426 -21.98 18.89 -10.69
C GLY A 426 -21.37 18.20 -11.91
N GLU A 427 -20.13 18.56 -12.31
CA GLU A 427 -19.38 17.84 -13.36
C GLU A 427 -18.93 16.45 -12.88
N VAL A 428 -18.79 16.27 -11.57
CA VAL A 428 -18.63 15.01 -10.87
C VAL A 428 -19.89 14.78 -10.03
N SER A 429 -20.50 13.63 -10.16
CA SER A 429 -21.89 13.39 -9.75
C SER A 429 -22.05 13.18 -8.23
N ALA A 430 -20.98 12.79 -7.53
CA ALA A 430 -20.97 12.61 -6.07
C ALA A 430 -19.58 12.94 -5.51
N PRO A 431 -19.43 13.12 -4.18
CA PRO A 431 -18.14 13.44 -3.58
C PRO A 431 -17.01 12.48 -3.93
N ILE A 432 -15.81 13.04 -3.92
CA ILE A 432 -14.54 12.33 -4.11
C ILE A 432 -13.86 12.17 -2.76
N VAL A 433 -13.56 10.94 -2.39
CA VAL A 433 -12.68 10.63 -1.25
C VAL A 433 -11.23 10.76 -1.71
N ILE A 434 -10.43 11.50 -0.97
CA ILE A 434 -9.01 11.72 -1.26
C ILE A 434 -8.20 11.22 -0.08
N GLY A 435 -7.27 10.31 -0.34
CA GLY A 435 -6.36 9.79 0.66
C GLY A 435 -5.01 9.47 0.05
N ARG A 436 -4.22 8.73 0.80
CA ARG A 436 -2.92 8.27 0.34
C ARG A 436 -2.57 6.92 0.93
N ASP A 437 -1.55 6.29 0.40
CA ASP A 437 -0.93 5.14 1.05
C ASP A 437 -0.19 5.59 2.33
N HIS A 438 -0.11 4.72 3.31
CA HIS A 438 0.67 4.97 4.54
C HIS A 438 2.19 4.89 4.32
N LEU A 439 2.63 4.58 3.10
CA LEU A 439 4.04 4.64 2.67
C LEU A 439 4.52 6.06 2.39
N ASP A 440 3.71 7.08 2.60
CA ASP A 440 4.02 8.44 2.20
C ASP A 440 5.21 9.04 2.96
N SER A 441 5.93 9.93 2.33
CA SER A 441 7.27 10.40 2.69
C SER A 441 7.45 10.94 4.11
N GLY A 442 6.41 11.56 4.69
CA GLY A 442 6.46 12.17 6.03
C GLY A 442 5.63 11.44 7.09
N SER A 443 5.07 10.28 6.80
CA SER A 443 4.06 9.64 7.63
C SER A 443 4.49 8.32 8.27
N VAL A 444 5.76 7.95 8.17
CA VAL A 444 6.21 6.61 8.52
C VAL A 444 7.59 6.62 9.19
N ALA A 445 7.81 5.69 10.10
CA ALA A 445 9.11 5.23 10.55
C ALA A 445 9.17 3.72 10.36
N SER A 446 10.00 3.26 9.43
CA SER A 446 10.11 1.87 9.00
C SER A 446 11.52 1.60 8.48
N PRO A 447 12.46 1.19 9.36
CA PRO A 447 13.89 1.03 9.02
C PRO A 447 14.17 0.01 7.93
N TYR A 448 13.27 -0.94 7.69
CA TYR A 448 13.44 -1.95 6.64
C TYR A 448 12.69 -1.63 5.35
N ARG A 449 12.14 -0.39 5.22
CA ARG A 449 11.34 -0.01 4.04
C ARG A 449 11.46 1.48 3.72
N GLU A 450 10.51 2.31 4.19
CA GLU A 450 10.40 3.71 3.76
C GLU A 450 11.50 4.61 4.33
N THR A 451 11.94 4.33 5.54
CA THR A 451 13.01 5.09 6.20
C THR A 451 14.33 4.34 6.27
N GLU A 452 14.49 3.30 5.45
CA GLU A 452 15.77 2.56 5.32
C GLU A 452 16.88 3.52 4.85
N SER A 453 18.00 3.52 5.55
CA SER A 453 19.19 4.28 5.23
C SER A 453 18.92 5.79 5.10
N MET A 454 18.24 6.38 6.07
CA MET A 454 18.16 7.84 6.17
C MET A 454 19.56 8.45 6.30
N LEU A 455 19.80 9.58 5.68
CA LEU A 455 21.14 10.17 5.59
C LEU A 455 21.77 10.47 6.96
N ASP A 456 20.94 10.81 7.94
CA ASP A 456 21.33 11.10 9.33
C ASP A 456 21.22 9.90 10.29
N GLY A 457 20.80 8.74 9.82
CA GLY A 457 20.57 7.53 10.63
C GLY A 457 19.29 7.56 11.45
N SER A 458 18.34 8.44 11.18
CA SER A 458 17.07 8.59 11.90
C SER A 458 15.98 7.59 11.51
N ASP A 459 16.35 6.44 10.97
CA ASP A 459 15.47 5.44 10.36
C ASP A 459 14.31 5.02 11.28
N ALA A 460 14.58 4.88 12.58
CA ALA A 460 13.63 4.34 13.56
C ALA A 460 12.90 5.40 14.41
N ILE A 461 13.07 6.70 14.09
CA ILE A 461 12.44 7.77 14.89
C ILE A 461 10.96 7.89 14.54
N ALA A 462 10.10 7.45 15.47
CA ALA A 462 8.65 7.41 15.30
C ALA A 462 7.93 8.74 15.59
N ASP A 463 8.62 9.77 16.02
CA ASP A 463 8.03 11.12 16.23
C ASP A 463 7.43 11.66 14.93
N TRP A 464 8.04 11.38 13.79
CA TRP A 464 7.59 11.84 12.48
C TRP A 464 6.18 11.39 12.10
N PRO A 465 5.83 10.10 12.12
CA PRO A 465 4.45 9.68 11.86
C PRO A 465 3.46 10.18 12.92
N LEU A 466 3.88 10.33 14.18
CA LEU A 466 3.02 10.89 15.22
C LEU A 466 2.73 12.37 14.93
N LEU A 467 3.74 13.18 14.61
CA LEU A 467 3.56 14.58 14.21
C LEU A 467 2.72 14.70 12.93
N ASN A 468 2.89 13.78 11.98
CA ASN A 468 2.07 13.74 10.77
C ASN A 468 0.58 13.54 11.12
N ALA A 469 0.24 12.60 11.99
CA ALA A 469 -1.14 12.38 12.43
C ALA A 469 -1.71 13.60 13.17
N LEU A 470 -0.90 14.21 14.03
CA LEU A 470 -1.30 15.39 14.82
C LEU A 470 -1.56 16.60 13.90
N VAL A 471 -0.68 16.89 12.94
CA VAL A 471 -0.88 18.03 12.03
C VAL A 471 -2.06 17.79 11.09
N ASN A 472 -2.29 16.58 10.62
CA ASN A 472 -3.45 16.25 9.79
C ASN A 472 -4.77 16.40 10.59
N THR A 473 -4.76 16.01 11.87
CA THR A 473 -5.89 16.26 12.79
C THR A 473 -6.15 17.76 12.96
N ALA A 474 -5.11 18.53 13.24
CA ALA A 474 -5.20 20.00 13.39
C ALA A 474 -5.61 20.70 12.09
N SER A 475 -5.27 20.15 10.93
CA SER A 475 -5.61 20.69 9.60
C SER A 475 -7.06 20.41 9.18
N GLY A 476 -7.74 19.47 9.83
CA GLY A 476 -9.14 19.16 9.58
C GLY A 476 -9.40 18.00 8.62
N ALA A 477 -8.51 17.02 8.54
CA ALA A 477 -8.76 15.78 7.80
C ALA A 477 -10.08 15.13 8.23
N SER A 478 -10.77 14.45 7.32
CA SER A 478 -12.05 13.79 7.60
C SER A 478 -11.89 12.61 8.56
N TRP A 479 -10.83 11.82 8.40
CA TRP A 479 -10.38 10.88 9.43
C TRP A 479 -8.86 10.71 9.39
N VAL A 480 -8.28 10.38 10.54
CA VAL A 480 -6.84 10.22 10.75
C VAL A 480 -6.59 8.92 11.50
N SER A 481 -5.47 8.28 11.20
CA SER A 481 -5.12 6.99 11.79
C SER A 481 -3.64 6.87 12.12
N ILE A 482 -3.33 6.11 13.17
CA ILE A 482 -1.97 5.69 13.53
C ILE A 482 -1.96 4.16 13.64
N HIS A 483 -0.97 3.54 13.03
CA HIS A 483 -0.82 2.09 12.97
C HIS A 483 0.60 1.67 13.33
N HIS A 484 0.70 0.43 13.79
CA HIS A 484 1.97 -0.23 14.07
C HIS A 484 2.07 -1.53 13.25
N GLY A 485 3.25 -1.81 12.76
CA GLY A 485 3.60 -3.09 12.14
C GLY A 485 3.22 -3.26 10.68
N GLY A 486 2.59 -2.27 10.04
CA GLY A 486 2.18 -2.37 8.65
C GLY A 486 3.34 -2.50 7.66
N GLY A 487 3.17 -3.39 6.68
CA GLY A 487 4.14 -3.63 5.61
C GLY A 487 5.30 -4.54 6.00
N VAL A 488 5.91 -4.34 7.17
CA VAL A 488 7.13 -5.02 7.60
C VAL A 488 6.98 -5.85 8.89
N GLY A 489 5.79 -5.82 9.51
CA GLY A 489 5.48 -6.62 10.70
C GLY A 489 5.54 -5.87 12.03
N ILE A 490 4.98 -6.48 13.06
CA ILE A 490 4.91 -5.94 14.42
C ILE A 490 6.33 -5.68 14.96
N GLY A 491 6.52 -4.53 15.60
CA GLY A 491 7.80 -4.08 16.14
C GLY A 491 8.70 -3.33 15.15
N ARG A 492 8.32 -3.22 13.86
CA ARG A 492 9.22 -2.75 12.81
C ARG A 492 8.77 -1.49 12.08
N SER A 493 7.56 -0.99 12.34
CA SER A 493 7.09 0.27 11.76
C SER A 493 6.00 0.93 12.57
N ILE A 494 5.97 2.28 12.51
CA ILE A 494 4.81 3.10 12.89
C ILE A 494 4.52 4.03 11.72
N HIS A 495 3.24 4.16 11.37
CA HIS A 495 2.82 5.00 10.26
C HIS A 495 1.46 5.63 10.50
N ALA A 496 1.23 6.76 9.85
CA ALA A 496 0.00 7.53 9.93
C ALA A 496 -0.71 7.58 8.58
N GLY A 497 -2.04 7.64 8.64
CA GLY A 497 -2.91 7.84 7.50
C GLY A 497 -3.81 9.04 7.69
N GLN A 498 -4.19 9.68 6.60
CA GLN A 498 -5.21 10.72 6.57
C GLN A 498 -6.10 10.56 5.35
N VAL A 499 -7.35 10.97 5.48
CA VAL A 499 -8.32 11.01 4.38
C VAL A 499 -9.16 12.28 4.46
N CYS A 500 -9.41 12.87 3.30
CA CYS A 500 -10.25 14.03 3.10
C CYS A 500 -11.43 13.71 2.18
N VAL A 501 -12.46 14.54 2.22
CA VAL A 501 -13.63 14.41 1.33
C VAL A 501 -13.82 15.73 0.60
N ALA A 502 -13.79 15.68 -0.72
CA ALA A 502 -14.18 16.78 -1.59
C ALA A 502 -15.69 16.65 -1.86
N ASP A 503 -16.51 17.38 -1.10
CA ASP A 503 -17.96 17.30 -1.15
C ASP A 503 -18.62 18.52 -1.80
N GLY A 504 -17.81 19.43 -2.36
CA GLY A 504 -18.25 20.64 -3.03
C GLY A 504 -18.51 21.83 -2.11
N THR A 505 -18.36 21.68 -0.80
CA THR A 505 -18.60 22.76 0.17
C THR A 505 -17.37 23.65 0.38
N ASP A 506 -17.59 24.89 0.86
CA ASP A 506 -16.52 25.81 1.26
C ASP A 506 -15.71 25.26 2.44
N LEU A 507 -16.35 24.54 3.36
CA LEU A 507 -15.67 23.92 4.49
C LEU A 507 -14.71 22.83 4.00
N ALA A 508 -15.14 21.96 3.08
CA ALA A 508 -14.29 20.96 2.45
C ALA A 508 -13.12 21.61 1.70
N ARG A 509 -13.39 22.69 0.94
CA ARG A 509 -12.35 23.44 0.24
C ARG A 509 -11.22 23.90 1.16
N GLN A 510 -11.58 24.48 2.31
CA GLN A 510 -10.61 24.99 3.29
C GLN A 510 -9.82 23.86 3.96
N LYS A 511 -10.49 22.74 4.30
CA LYS A 511 -9.84 21.54 4.86
C LYS A 511 -8.86 20.91 3.88
N LEU A 512 -9.28 20.72 2.63
CA LEU A 512 -8.46 20.18 1.54
C LEU A 512 -7.19 21.01 1.32
N ALA A 513 -7.32 22.35 1.27
CA ALA A 513 -6.19 23.24 1.10
C ALA A 513 -5.12 23.05 2.19
N ARG A 514 -5.53 22.88 3.45
CA ARG A 514 -4.58 22.70 4.57
C ARG A 514 -4.00 21.30 4.63
N VAL A 515 -4.87 20.28 4.63
CA VAL A 515 -4.42 18.89 4.79
C VAL A 515 -3.52 18.47 3.65
N LEU A 516 -3.91 18.77 2.40
CA LEU A 516 -3.17 18.34 1.22
C LEU A 516 -1.89 19.17 0.95
N SER A 517 -1.69 20.28 1.68
CA SER A 517 -0.40 20.97 1.76
C SER A 517 0.44 20.44 2.92
N ASN A 518 -0.13 20.39 4.14
CA ASN A 518 0.64 20.04 5.33
C ASN A 518 1.12 18.60 5.34
N ASP A 519 0.30 17.67 4.86
CA ASP A 519 0.64 16.25 4.83
C ASP A 519 1.89 15.94 3.98
N PRO A 520 1.98 16.30 2.68
CA PRO A 520 3.20 16.13 1.91
C PRO A 520 4.34 17.04 2.40
N GLY A 521 4.04 18.20 2.98
CA GLY A 521 5.01 19.09 3.61
C GLY A 521 5.81 18.40 4.72
N MET A 522 5.19 17.50 5.48
CA MET A 522 5.90 16.68 6.47
C MET A 522 7.01 15.82 5.85
N GLY A 523 6.82 15.35 4.61
CA GLY A 523 7.86 14.62 3.88
C GLY A 523 9.05 15.50 3.56
N VAL A 524 8.81 16.73 3.10
CA VAL A 524 9.88 17.71 2.86
C VAL A 524 10.63 18.03 4.15
N LEU A 525 9.90 18.36 5.24
CA LEU A 525 10.50 18.67 6.53
C LEU A 525 11.38 17.54 7.07
N ARG A 526 10.88 16.29 7.03
CA ARG A 526 11.65 15.14 7.48
C ARG A 526 12.96 14.96 6.72
N HIS A 527 12.94 15.17 5.41
CA HIS A 527 14.13 14.98 4.58
C HIS A 527 15.09 16.18 4.65
N VAL A 528 14.59 17.41 4.86
CA VAL A 528 15.44 18.55 5.21
C VAL A 528 16.15 18.32 6.53
N ASP A 529 15.43 17.86 7.56
CA ASP A 529 16.02 17.58 8.88
C ASP A 529 17.11 16.51 8.80
N ALA A 530 16.90 15.51 7.93
CA ALA A 530 17.90 14.48 7.66
C ALA A 530 19.07 14.92 6.78
N GLY A 531 19.05 16.13 6.21
CA GLY A 531 20.17 16.73 5.46
C GLY A 531 20.19 16.40 3.96
N TYR A 532 19.05 16.13 3.34
CA TYR A 532 18.98 15.90 1.88
C TYR A 532 18.90 17.21 1.12
N ASP A 533 19.86 17.48 0.23
CA ASP A 533 19.93 18.71 -0.59
C ASP A 533 18.66 18.93 -1.42
N ILE A 534 18.14 17.88 -2.07
CA ILE A 534 16.90 17.94 -2.86
C ILE A 534 15.72 18.45 -2.02
N ALA A 535 15.65 18.04 -0.75
CA ALA A 535 14.59 18.50 0.14
C ALA A 535 14.77 19.97 0.55
N GLU A 536 16.01 20.41 0.75
CA GLU A 536 16.33 21.82 1.03
C GLU A 536 15.98 22.72 -0.16
N GLU A 537 16.33 22.30 -1.38
CA GLU A 537 15.95 22.99 -2.62
C GLU A 537 14.43 23.09 -2.75
N THR A 538 13.72 21.96 -2.56
CA THR A 538 12.25 21.92 -2.61
C THR A 538 11.64 22.83 -1.55
N ALA A 539 12.16 22.82 -0.33
CA ALA A 539 11.66 23.66 0.76
C ALA A 539 11.84 25.16 0.43
N HIS A 540 12.99 25.53 -0.12
CA HIS A 540 13.27 26.90 -0.54
C HIS A 540 12.35 27.35 -1.69
N GLU A 541 12.27 26.56 -2.76
CA GLU A 541 11.46 26.87 -3.96
C GLU A 541 9.96 26.97 -3.65
N ARG A 542 9.47 26.13 -2.73
CA ARG A 542 8.05 26.05 -2.37
C ARG A 542 7.69 26.88 -1.12
N GLY A 543 8.64 27.59 -0.53
CA GLY A 543 8.44 28.49 0.60
C GLY A 543 8.05 27.75 1.90
N VAL A 544 8.58 26.54 2.12
CA VAL A 544 8.37 25.80 3.36
C VAL A 544 9.12 26.49 4.49
N ARG A 545 8.40 26.84 5.55
CA ARG A 545 9.00 27.51 6.70
C ARG A 545 9.70 26.53 7.63
N ILE A 546 11.04 26.65 7.74
CA ILE A 546 11.87 25.80 8.59
C ILE A 546 12.64 26.67 9.58
N PRO A 547 12.20 26.77 10.86
CA PRO A 547 12.79 27.68 11.83
C PRO A 547 14.30 27.53 12.02
N MET A 548 14.83 26.33 11.94
CA MET A 548 16.27 26.05 12.08
C MET A 548 17.11 26.51 10.88
N ARG A 549 16.47 26.96 9.79
CA ARG A 549 17.10 27.52 8.59
C ARG A 549 16.83 29.03 8.43
N GLU A 550 16.01 29.61 9.31
CA GLU A 550 15.76 31.04 9.39
C GLU A 550 16.85 31.66 10.28
N GLY A 551 17.95 32.14 9.71
CA GLY A 551 19.02 32.75 10.48
C GLY A 551 19.98 33.57 9.62
#